data_d7a6a3f9245049c832ef62a7eddbc6cf
#
_entry.id   d7a6a3f9245049c832ef62a7eddbc6cf
#
_cell.length_a   1.000
_cell.length_b   1.000
_cell.length_c   1.000
_cell.angle_alpha   90.00
_cell.angle_beta   90.00
_cell.angle_gamma   90.00
#
_symmetry.space_group_name_H-M   'P 1'
#
loop_
_entity.id
_entity.type
_entity.pdbx_description
1 polymer ?
#
loop_
_entity_poly.entity_id
_entity_poly.type
_entity_poly.pdbx_seq_one_letter_code
_entity_poly.pdbx_strand_id
1 'polypeptide(L)'
;NAVQGIQCYRSDDPAFVLPVFEQFDFAKTVAFFEELGIWPKVKNGYYYPASEQAASVLDVLRMEAAYTGVKEIVSCEIKAIKRQGDFFLIRTGTGDFRVKSIIFATGLFASPKSGCDGSALPYIEHFGHHIIDIVPALVPLQCRQSFFKMLAGIRAEVSIRLYINGAETTRERGELQLTDYGISGIPVFQISRYATRALKQKKQVYAQIDFMPDRSFGEVNDLLKLRFCMNAHGKDASQAMIGLCNKKLAEVLL
;
A
#
# COMPACT_ATOMS: atom_id res chain seq x y z
N ASN A 1 -7.72 -11.01 4.23
CA ASN A 1 -9.16 -10.72 4.29
C ASN A 1 -9.95 -12.02 4.29
N ALA A 2 -10.97 -12.14 5.14
CA ALA A 2 -11.81 -13.33 5.26
C ALA A 2 -12.66 -13.60 4.00
N VAL A 3 -12.94 -12.59 3.20
CA VAL A 3 -13.64 -12.71 1.91
C VAL A 3 -12.89 -11.85 0.91
N GLN A 4 -12.27 -12.49 -0.08
CA GLN A 4 -11.65 -11.79 -1.21
C GLN A 4 -12.34 -12.26 -2.49
N GLY A 5 -13.27 -11.44 -2.98
CA GLY A 5 -13.80 -11.61 -4.32
C GLY A 5 -12.92 -10.87 -5.34
N ILE A 6 -13.17 -11.11 -6.62
CA ILE A 6 -12.47 -10.46 -7.74
C ILE A 6 -12.47 -8.93 -7.65
N GLN A 7 -13.48 -8.36 -7.03
CA GLN A 7 -13.62 -6.90 -6.80
C GLN A 7 -12.52 -6.32 -5.90
N CYS A 8 -11.80 -7.16 -5.14
CA CYS A 8 -10.66 -6.74 -4.34
C CYS A 8 -9.36 -6.61 -5.15
N TYR A 9 -9.34 -7.15 -6.37
CA TYR A 9 -8.20 -7.12 -7.28
C TYR A 9 -8.36 -6.02 -8.30
N ARG A 10 -7.39 -5.13 -8.34
CA ARG A 10 -7.40 -3.93 -9.16
C ARG A 10 -6.33 -4.03 -10.24
N SER A 11 -6.76 -4.36 -11.44
CA SER A 11 -5.93 -4.58 -12.61
C SER A 11 -6.69 -4.12 -13.85
N ASP A 12 -6.00 -3.98 -14.97
CA ASP A 12 -6.62 -3.73 -16.28
C ASP A 12 -7.39 -5.00 -16.75
N ASP A 13 -6.97 -6.18 -16.25
CA ASP A 13 -7.71 -7.46 -16.36
C ASP A 13 -7.88 -8.09 -14.96
N PRO A 14 -8.95 -7.76 -14.21
CA PRO A 14 -9.18 -8.35 -12.89
C PRO A 14 -9.42 -9.87 -12.92
N ALA A 15 -9.87 -10.41 -14.07
CA ALA A 15 -10.15 -11.84 -14.22
C ALA A 15 -8.87 -12.69 -14.24
N PHE A 16 -7.71 -12.07 -14.48
CA PHE A 16 -6.40 -12.75 -14.51
C PHE A 16 -6.11 -13.61 -13.27
N VAL A 17 -6.67 -13.26 -12.11
CA VAL A 17 -6.45 -14.02 -10.87
C VAL A 17 -7.36 -15.24 -10.70
N LEU A 18 -8.43 -15.37 -11.48
CA LEU A 18 -9.41 -16.45 -11.33
C LEU A 18 -8.81 -17.85 -11.44
N PRO A 19 -7.96 -18.17 -12.45
CA PRO A 19 -7.36 -19.50 -12.55
C PRO A 19 -6.49 -19.87 -11.34
N VAL A 20 -5.93 -18.88 -10.66
CA VAL A 20 -5.17 -19.10 -9.42
C VAL A 20 -6.11 -19.45 -8.27
N PHE A 21 -7.24 -18.76 -8.15
CA PHE A 21 -8.22 -19.03 -7.09
C PHE A 21 -8.92 -20.38 -7.25
N GLU A 22 -9.14 -20.83 -8.48
CA GLU A 22 -9.67 -22.18 -8.74
C GLU A 22 -8.75 -23.26 -8.20
N GLN A 23 -7.44 -23.04 -8.26
CA GLN A 23 -6.43 -23.99 -7.79
C GLN A 23 -6.07 -23.80 -6.31
N PHE A 24 -5.95 -22.55 -5.85
CA PHE A 24 -5.50 -22.21 -4.52
C PHE A 24 -6.25 -20.97 -4.01
N ASP A 25 -7.36 -21.22 -3.35
CA ASP A 25 -8.26 -20.21 -2.82
C ASP A 25 -7.90 -19.78 -1.38
N PHE A 26 -8.76 -18.96 -0.81
CA PHE A 26 -8.63 -18.51 0.57
C PHE A 26 -8.66 -19.66 1.58
N ALA A 27 -9.57 -20.63 1.40
CA ALA A 27 -9.71 -21.76 2.33
C ALA A 27 -8.45 -22.62 2.33
N LYS A 28 -7.91 -22.91 1.14
CA LYS A 28 -6.65 -23.63 1.00
C LYS A 28 -5.46 -22.85 1.57
N THR A 29 -5.46 -21.53 1.46
CA THR A 29 -4.43 -20.69 2.09
C THR A 29 -4.47 -20.80 3.61
N VAL A 30 -5.66 -20.74 4.23
CA VAL A 30 -5.80 -20.91 5.68
C VAL A 30 -5.35 -22.31 6.09
N ALA A 31 -5.86 -23.36 5.43
CA ALA A 31 -5.50 -24.74 5.72
C ALA A 31 -3.99 -24.98 5.62
N PHE A 32 -3.33 -24.44 4.61
CA PHE A 32 -1.87 -24.51 4.47
C PHE A 32 -1.13 -23.96 5.69
N PHE A 33 -1.53 -22.80 6.20
CA PHE A 33 -0.89 -22.24 7.38
C PHE A 33 -1.25 -22.98 8.68
N GLU A 34 -2.45 -23.56 8.78
CA GLU A 34 -2.85 -24.41 9.90
C GLU A 34 -2.02 -25.71 9.93
N GLU A 35 -1.79 -26.34 8.77
CA GLU A 35 -0.90 -27.51 8.63
C GLU A 35 0.53 -27.21 9.08
N LEU A 36 1.02 -25.98 8.83
CA LEU A 36 2.31 -25.51 9.31
C LEU A 36 2.34 -25.14 10.81
N GLY A 37 1.21 -25.21 11.49
CA GLY A 37 1.10 -24.90 12.92
C GLY A 37 0.71 -23.46 13.25
N ILE A 38 0.29 -22.65 12.29
CA ILE A 38 -0.28 -21.32 12.53
C ILE A 38 -1.76 -21.47 12.89
N TRP A 39 -2.11 -21.21 14.14
CA TRP A 39 -3.50 -21.11 14.57
C TRP A 39 -4.07 -19.74 14.18
N PRO A 40 -5.14 -19.67 13.37
CA PRO A 40 -5.67 -18.39 12.87
C PRO A 40 -6.51 -17.68 13.92
N LYS A 41 -6.37 -16.36 14.00
CA LYS A 41 -7.23 -15.43 14.75
C LYS A 41 -7.82 -14.40 13.80
N VAL A 42 -9.14 -14.24 13.81
CA VAL A 42 -9.83 -13.25 12.98
C VAL A 42 -10.05 -11.96 13.75
N LYS A 43 -9.65 -10.83 13.18
CA LYS A 43 -9.86 -9.48 13.72
C LYS A 43 -10.27 -8.54 12.59
N ASN A 44 -11.46 -7.96 12.68
CA ASN A 44 -12.00 -7.04 11.68
C ASN A 44 -11.98 -7.60 10.24
N GLY A 45 -12.25 -8.91 10.08
CA GLY A 45 -12.22 -9.58 8.77
C GLY A 45 -10.81 -9.90 8.24
N TYR A 46 -9.77 -9.70 9.03
CA TYR A 46 -8.39 -10.07 8.69
C TYR A 46 -7.93 -11.25 9.52
N TYR A 47 -7.13 -12.14 8.90
CA TYR A 47 -6.53 -13.28 9.55
C TYR A 47 -5.11 -12.94 10.03
N TYR A 48 -4.85 -13.29 11.27
CA TYR A 48 -3.56 -13.14 11.94
C TYR A 48 -3.18 -14.45 12.60
N PRO A 49 -1.89 -14.73 12.87
CA PRO A 49 -1.54 -15.79 13.79
C PRO A 49 -2.08 -15.48 15.20
N ALA A 50 -2.53 -16.49 15.94
CA ALA A 50 -3.05 -16.31 17.30
C ALA A 50 -2.02 -15.68 18.26
N SER A 51 -0.73 -15.86 17.98
CA SER A 51 0.39 -15.21 18.68
C SER A 51 0.44 -13.69 18.48
N GLU A 52 -0.28 -13.14 17.50
CA GLU A 52 -0.20 -11.73 17.04
C GLU A 52 1.23 -11.28 16.64
N GLN A 53 2.13 -12.25 16.40
CA GLN A 53 3.51 -12.00 16.00
C GLN A 53 3.73 -12.39 14.53
N ALA A 54 4.10 -11.43 13.69
CA ALA A 54 4.43 -11.70 12.28
C ALA A 54 5.60 -12.67 12.13
N ALA A 55 6.55 -12.67 13.07
CA ALA A 55 7.67 -13.60 13.10
C ALA A 55 7.23 -15.07 13.12
N SER A 56 6.11 -15.41 13.79
CA SER A 56 5.61 -16.79 13.82
C SER A 56 5.36 -17.36 12.42
N VAL A 57 4.88 -16.52 11.48
CA VAL A 57 4.65 -16.94 10.10
C VAL A 57 5.97 -17.24 9.39
N LEU A 58 6.96 -16.38 9.58
CA LEU A 58 8.30 -16.59 9.02
C LEU A 58 8.96 -17.86 9.58
N ASP A 59 8.86 -18.05 10.88
CA ASP A 59 9.51 -19.17 11.58
C ASP A 59 8.96 -20.51 11.11
N VAL A 60 7.63 -20.68 11.02
CA VAL A 60 7.04 -21.94 10.53
C VAL A 60 7.38 -22.22 9.08
N LEU A 61 7.41 -21.21 8.21
CA LEU A 61 7.82 -21.38 6.82
C LEU A 61 9.29 -21.82 6.69
N ARG A 62 10.18 -21.26 7.51
CA ARG A 62 11.60 -21.65 7.53
C ARG A 62 11.79 -23.05 8.11
N MET A 63 11.05 -23.40 9.16
CA MET A 63 11.08 -24.75 9.71
C MET A 63 10.62 -25.78 8.69
N GLU A 64 9.53 -25.52 7.96
CA GLU A 64 9.03 -26.40 6.91
C GLU A 64 10.02 -26.52 5.74
N ALA A 65 10.59 -25.41 5.30
CA ALA A 65 11.63 -25.43 4.28
C ALA A 65 12.83 -26.30 4.68
N ALA A 66 13.28 -26.19 5.92
CA ALA A 66 14.36 -27.02 6.45
C ALA A 66 13.96 -28.50 6.56
N TYR A 67 12.75 -28.80 7.05
CA TYR A 67 12.21 -30.14 7.18
C TYR A 67 12.08 -30.86 5.81
N THR A 68 11.61 -30.14 4.79
CA THR A 68 11.47 -30.66 3.43
C THR A 68 12.78 -30.69 2.63
N GLY A 69 13.90 -30.29 3.25
CA GLY A 69 15.23 -30.36 2.64
C GLY A 69 15.55 -29.24 1.65
N VAL A 70 14.84 -28.12 1.72
CA VAL A 70 15.17 -26.94 0.93
C VAL A 70 16.50 -26.37 1.38
N LYS A 71 17.44 -26.22 0.45
CA LYS A 71 18.74 -25.61 0.73
C LYS A 71 18.65 -24.10 0.60
N GLU A 72 18.70 -23.40 1.71
CA GLU A 72 18.79 -21.94 1.75
C GLU A 72 20.26 -21.50 1.58
N ILE A 73 20.51 -20.61 0.62
CA ILE A 73 21.84 -20.03 0.38
C ILE A 73 21.70 -18.51 0.46
N VAL A 74 22.17 -17.95 1.56
CA VAL A 74 22.13 -16.51 1.82
C VAL A 74 23.38 -15.82 1.27
N SER A 75 23.34 -14.49 1.12
CA SER A 75 24.46 -13.68 0.58
C SER A 75 24.97 -14.18 -0.77
N CYS A 76 24.06 -14.72 -1.59
CA CYS A 76 24.37 -15.33 -2.87
C CYS A 76 23.86 -14.43 -4.01
N GLU A 77 24.72 -13.52 -4.45
CA GLU A 77 24.42 -12.62 -5.56
C GLU A 77 24.41 -13.38 -6.88
N ILE A 78 23.33 -13.24 -7.66
CA ILE A 78 23.22 -13.79 -9.01
C ILE A 78 23.92 -12.85 -9.99
N LYS A 79 24.95 -13.35 -10.68
CA LYS A 79 25.76 -12.61 -11.66
C LYS A 79 25.30 -12.83 -13.11
N ALA A 80 24.79 -14.02 -13.42
CA ALA A 80 24.28 -14.34 -14.73
C ALA A 80 23.33 -15.54 -14.68
N ILE A 81 22.36 -15.56 -15.58
CA ILE A 81 21.50 -16.71 -15.84
C ILE A 81 21.52 -16.97 -17.34
N LYS A 82 21.82 -18.23 -17.74
CA LYS A 82 21.85 -18.64 -19.14
C LYS A 82 21.06 -19.94 -19.33
N ARG A 83 20.22 -20.02 -20.36
CA ARG A 83 19.58 -21.27 -20.76
C ARG A 83 20.57 -22.11 -21.57
N GLN A 84 20.68 -23.40 -21.26
CA GLN A 84 21.52 -24.37 -21.95
C GLN A 84 20.70 -25.65 -22.22
N GLY A 85 20.03 -25.71 -23.37
CA GLY A 85 19.07 -26.77 -23.69
C GLY A 85 17.93 -26.78 -22.66
N ASP A 86 17.77 -27.92 -21.95
CA ASP A 86 16.72 -28.13 -20.96
C ASP A 86 17.07 -27.65 -19.55
N PHE A 87 18.20 -26.95 -19.38
CA PHE A 87 18.68 -26.47 -18.09
C PHE A 87 18.96 -24.98 -18.11
N PHE A 88 19.01 -24.41 -16.91
CA PHE A 88 19.55 -23.08 -16.67
C PHE A 88 20.86 -23.20 -15.89
N LEU A 89 21.87 -22.46 -16.33
CA LEU A 89 23.11 -22.24 -15.60
C LEU A 89 23.01 -20.89 -14.91
N ILE A 90 23.05 -20.90 -13.58
CA ILE A 90 23.02 -19.70 -12.73
C ILE A 90 24.43 -19.50 -12.18
N ARG A 91 25.07 -18.38 -12.55
CA ARG A 91 26.36 -17.98 -12.00
C ARG A 91 26.16 -17.05 -10.82
N THR A 92 26.85 -17.34 -9.73
CA THR A 92 26.75 -16.55 -8.51
C THR A 92 28.14 -16.18 -7.95
N GLY A 93 28.17 -15.39 -6.89
CA GLY A 93 29.39 -15.08 -6.15
C GLY A 93 29.96 -16.28 -5.39
N THR A 94 29.15 -17.30 -5.10
CA THR A 94 29.51 -18.46 -4.28
C THR A 94 29.66 -19.76 -5.09
N GLY A 95 29.44 -19.73 -6.41
CA GLY A 95 29.53 -20.88 -7.29
C GLY A 95 28.44 -20.89 -8.36
N ASP A 96 28.49 -21.90 -9.23
CA ASP A 96 27.54 -22.07 -10.33
C ASP A 96 26.50 -23.15 -9.97
N PHE A 97 25.24 -22.92 -10.36
CA PHE A 97 24.14 -23.86 -10.15
C PHE A 97 23.53 -24.24 -11.49
N ARG A 98 23.30 -25.54 -11.68
CA ARG A 98 22.58 -26.09 -12.83
C ARG A 98 21.22 -26.57 -12.37
N VAL A 99 20.13 -25.95 -12.91
CA VAL A 99 18.75 -26.22 -12.49
C VAL A 99 17.84 -26.43 -13.69
N LYS A 100 16.75 -27.18 -13.51
CA LYS A 100 15.73 -27.42 -14.56
C LYS A 100 14.76 -26.24 -14.68
N SER A 101 14.43 -25.59 -13.57
CA SER A 101 13.45 -24.51 -13.51
C SER A 101 13.90 -23.42 -12.57
N ILE A 102 13.45 -22.20 -12.80
CA ILE A 102 13.73 -21.03 -11.96
C ILE A 102 12.39 -20.38 -11.59
N ILE A 103 12.20 -20.05 -10.32
CA ILE A 103 11.10 -19.23 -9.84
C ILE A 103 11.68 -17.90 -9.37
N PHE A 104 11.31 -16.81 -10.03
CA PHE A 104 11.67 -15.46 -9.60
C PHE A 104 10.68 -14.95 -8.55
N ALA A 105 11.11 -14.90 -7.30
CA ALA A 105 10.32 -14.41 -6.17
C ALA A 105 11.05 -13.28 -5.41
N THR A 106 11.86 -12.49 -6.12
CA THR A 106 12.79 -11.49 -5.57
C THR A 106 12.13 -10.18 -5.18
N GLY A 107 10.84 -10.02 -5.45
CA GLY A 107 10.14 -8.74 -5.28
C GLY A 107 10.54 -7.70 -6.32
N LEU A 108 10.06 -6.46 -6.11
CA LEU A 108 10.35 -5.32 -6.99
C LEU A 108 11.20 -4.27 -6.24
N PHE A 109 10.67 -3.05 -6.03
CA PHE A 109 11.41 -1.94 -5.40
C PHE A 109 10.90 -1.57 -4.00
N ALA A 110 10.04 -2.39 -3.39
CA ALA A 110 9.36 -2.03 -2.16
C ALA A 110 10.29 -1.93 -0.94
N SER A 111 11.39 -2.68 -0.92
CA SER A 111 12.34 -2.68 0.19
C SER A 111 13.77 -2.97 -0.29
N PRO A 112 14.45 -1.99 -0.90
CA PRO A 112 15.80 -2.19 -1.47
C PRO A 112 16.83 -2.69 -0.45
N LYS A 113 16.72 -2.24 0.81
CA LYS A 113 17.60 -2.70 1.91
C LYS A 113 17.44 -4.18 2.25
N SER A 114 16.31 -4.80 1.89
CA SER A 114 16.04 -6.22 2.07
C SER A 114 16.24 -7.03 0.79
N GLY A 115 16.92 -6.47 -0.21
CA GLY A 115 17.18 -7.13 -1.50
C GLY A 115 16.06 -7.02 -2.53
N CYS A 116 14.96 -6.29 -2.23
CA CYS A 116 13.89 -6.00 -3.20
C CYS A 116 14.24 -4.74 -4.00
N ASP A 117 15.24 -4.84 -4.87
CA ASP A 117 15.86 -3.73 -5.60
C ASP A 117 15.62 -3.79 -7.13
N GLY A 118 14.83 -4.78 -7.58
CA GLY A 118 14.54 -4.98 -9.00
C GLY A 118 15.67 -5.64 -9.78
N SER A 119 16.73 -6.10 -9.16
CA SER A 119 17.91 -6.69 -9.82
C SER A 119 17.61 -7.94 -10.67
N ALA A 120 16.49 -8.64 -10.41
CA ALA A 120 16.07 -9.78 -11.21
C ALA A 120 15.34 -9.39 -12.52
N LEU A 121 14.81 -8.17 -12.63
CA LEU A 121 14.02 -7.76 -13.79
C LEU A 121 14.73 -7.92 -15.14
N PRO A 122 16.03 -7.56 -15.29
CA PRO A 122 16.75 -7.76 -16.55
C PRO A 122 16.83 -9.24 -16.98
N TYR A 123 16.90 -10.17 -16.02
CA TYR A 123 16.89 -11.60 -16.35
C TYR A 123 15.52 -12.06 -16.83
N ILE A 124 14.44 -11.54 -16.23
CA ILE A 124 13.06 -11.86 -16.62
C ILE A 124 12.79 -11.36 -18.04
N GLU A 125 13.20 -10.13 -18.37
CA GLU A 125 13.11 -9.57 -19.72
C GLU A 125 13.95 -10.35 -20.73
N HIS A 126 15.17 -10.77 -20.34
CA HIS A 126 16.04 -11.58 -21.19
C HIS A 126 15.38 -12.92 -21.62
N PHE A 127 14.51 -13.47 -20.78
CA PHE A 127 13.74 -14.69 -21.12
C PHE A 127 12.44 -14.40 -21.88
N GLY A 128 12.25 -13.18 -22.37
CA GLY A 128 11.13 -12.80 -23.26
C GLY A 128 9.88 -12.34 -22.54
N HIS A 129 9.92 -12.10 -21.23
CA HIS A 129 8.81 -11.52 -20.50
C HIS A 129 8.80 -9.99 -20.67
N HIS A 130 7.61 -9.42 -20.80
CA HIS A 130 7.41 -7.98 -20.79
C HIS A 130 7.18 -7.49 -19.37
N ILE A 131 7.96 -6.49 -18.93
CA ILE A 131 7.78 -5.86 -17.62
C ILE A 131 6.85 -4.67 -17.77
N ILE A 132 5.68 -4.77 -17.15
CA ILE A 132 4.73 -3.64 -17.06
C ILE A 132 5.35 -2.55 -16.19
N ASP A 133 5.10 -1.30 -16.57
CA ASP A 133 5.55 -0.12 -15.84
C ASP A 133 5.30 -0.21 -14.33
N ILE A 134 6.37 -0.24 -13.56
CA ILE A 134 6.32 -0.30 -12.10
C ILE A 134 6.11 1.12 -11.57
N VAL A 135 5.11 1.28 -10.73
CA VAL A 135 4.81 2.51 -10.00
C VAL A 135 4.57 2.21 -8.52
N PRO A 136 4.88 3.15 -7.62
CA PRO A 136 4.57 2.98 -6.22
C PRO A 136 3.06 2.80 -5.97
N ALA A 137 2.71 1.94 -5.01
CA ALA A 137 1.35 1.76 -4.52
C ALA A 137 1.38 1.56 -3.00
N LEU A 138 0.28 1.87 -2.32
CA LEU A 138 0.20 1.84 -0.85
C LEU A 138 1.27 2.71 -0.18
N VAL A 139 1.46 3.91 -0.72
CA VAL A 139 2.48 4.87 -0.28
C VAL A 139 1.86 6.18 0.16
N PRO A 140 2.52 6.94 1.06
CA PRO A 140 2.17 8.34 1.31
C PRO A 140 2.30 9.18 0.03
N LEU A 141 1.59 10.28 -0.03
CA LEU A 141 1.65 11.23 -1.14
C LEU A 141 2.32 12.53 -0.70
N GLN A 142 3.34 12.90 -1.42
CA GLN A 142 4.03 14.17 -1.24
C GLN A 142 3.21 15.30 -1.86
N CYS A 143 3.03 16.40 -1.13
CA CYS A 143 2.25 17.55 -1.55
C CYS A 143 3.16 18.75 -1.78
N ARG A 144 2.72 19.68 -2.67
CA ARG A 144 3.52 20.85 -3.05
C ARG A 144 3.44 21.99 -2.04
N GLN A 145 2.37 22.03 -1.24
CA GLN A 145 2.07 23.14 -0.34
C GLN A 145 3.04 23.15 0.85
N SER A 146 3.56 24.33 1.18
CA SER A 146 4.52 24.51 2.26
C SER A 146 3.94 24.39 3.68
N PHE A 147 2.62 24.55 3.81
CA PHE A 147 1.94 24.51 5.11
C PHE A 147 1.94 23.12 5.77
N PHE A 148 2.26 22.07 5.04
CA PHE A 148 2.31 20.70 5.59
C PHE A 148 3.29 20.56 6.74
N LYS A 149 4.37 21.33 6.76
CA LYS A 149 5.34 21.34 7.89
C LYS A 149 4.67 21.72 9.22
N MET A 150 3.69 22.66 9.19
CA MET A 150 2.95 23.06 10.38
C MET A 150 1.95 22.00 10.84
N LEU A 151 1.43 21.21 9.89
CA LEU A 151 0.39 20.21 10.12
C LEU A 151 0.93 18.84 10.53
N ALA A 152 2.24 18.65 10.54
CA ALA A 152 2.87 17.38 10.83
C ALA A 152 2.41 16.79 12.18
N GLY A 153 2.02 15.51 12.16
CA GLY A 153 1.55 14.76 13.32
C GLY A 153 0.05 14.84 13.58
N ILE A 154 -0.70 15.67 12.85
CA ILE A 154 -2.17 15.72 12.98
C ILE A 154 -2.76 14.44 12.34
N ARG A 155 -3.72 13.84 13.05
CA ARG A 155 -4.57 12.76 12.56
C ARG A 155 -6.02 13.21 12.63
N ALA A 156 -6.80 12.84 11.62
CA ALA A 156 -8.22 13.15 11.53
C ALA A 156 -8.95 12.10 10.71
N GLU A 157 -10.17 11.77 11.10
CA GLU A 157 -11.09 11.01 10.28
C GLU A 157 -11.58 11.90 9.15
N VAL A 158 -11.41 11.46 7.91
CA VAL A 158 -11.72 12.27 6.72
C VAL A 158 -12.38 11.45 5.61
N SER A 159 -13.00 12.13 4.66
CA SER A 159 -13.21 11.61 3.30
C SER A 159 -12.22 12.29 2.35
N ILE A 160 -11.50 11.52 1.57
CA ILE A 160 -10.53 12.01 0.58
C ILE A 160 -10.99 11.62 -0.82
N ARG A 161 -11.02 12.59 -1.73
CA ARG A 161 -11.34 12.42 -3.16
C ARG A 161 -10.11 12.74 -3.98
N LEU A 162 -9.77 11.83 -4.90
CA LEU A 162 -8.69 12.05 -5.84
C LEU A 162 -9.23 12.51 -7.19
N TYR A 163 -8.68 13.58 -7.70
CA TYR A 163 -9.00 14.13 -9.02
C TYR A 163 -7.81 14.00 -9.96
N ILE A 164 -8.08 13.54 -11.18
CA ILE A 164 -7.09 13.45 -12.26
C ILE A 164 -7.63 14.25 -13.44
N ASN A 165 -6.87 15.27 -13.90
CA ASN A 165 -7.28 16.19 -14.95
C ASN A 165 -8.67 16.82 -14.69
N GLY A 166 -8.98 17.12 -13.44
CA GLY A 166 -10.26 17.74 -13.05
C GLY A 166 -11.42 16.77 -12.82
N ALA A 167 -11.29 15.49 -13.14
CA ALA A 167 -12.32 14.48 -12.91
C ALA A 167 -12.09 13.69 -11.63
N GLU A 168 -13.13 13.50 -10.81
CA GLU A 168 -13.08 12.63 -9.62
C GLU A 168 -12.84 11.18 -10.09
N THR A 169 -11.78 10.57 -9.61
CA THR A 169 -11.36 9.21 -10.02
C THR A 169 -11.69 8.18 -8.96
N THR A 170 -11.51 8.52 -7.69
CA THR A 170 -11.77 7.61 -6.56
C THR A 170 -11.98 8.41 -5.28
N ARG A 171 -12.65 7.79 -4.33
CA ARG A 171 -12.93 8.34 -3.00
C ARG A 171 -12.68 7.25 -1.97
N GLU A 172 -12.04 7.63 -0.86
CA GLU A 172 -11.81 6.77 0.30
C GLU A 172 -12.13 7.52 1.59
N ARG A 173 -12.42 6.76 2.65
CA ARG A 173 -12.68 7.30 3.98
C ARG A 173 -11.83 6.58 5.01
N GLY A 174 -11.37 7.30 6.04
CA GLY A 174 -10.62 6.77 7.16
C GLY A 174 -9.69 7.78 7.81
N GLU A 175 -8.83 7.32 8.70
CA GLU A 175 -7.87 8.16 9.40
C GLU A 175 -6.77 8.65 8.45
N LEU A 176 -6.76 9.95 8.19
CA LEU A 176 -5.70 10.67 7.50
C LEU A 176 -4.61 11.05 8.51
N GLN A 177 -3.37 10.90 8.13
CA GLN A 177 -2.23 11.45 8.83
C GLN A 177 -1.57 12.54 8.00
N LEU A 178 -1.50 13.76 8.54
CA LEU A 178 -0.74 14.86 7.95
C LEU A 178 0.73 14.74 8.39
N THR A 179 1.63 14.83 7.42
CA THR A 179 3.09 14.73 7.60
C THR A 179 3.73 16.06 7.20
N ASP A 180 5.00 16.22 7.46
CA ASP A 180 5.75 17.42 7.07
C ASP A 180 5.92 17.59 5.54
N TYR A 181 5.73 16.51 4.79
CA TYR A 181 5.85 16.44 3.32
C TYR A 181 4.50 16.27 2.60
N GLY A 182 3.40 16.04 3.31
CA GLY A 182 2.10 15.81 2.66
C GLY A 182 1.15 14.93 3.47
N ILE A 183 0.56 13.93 2.83
CA ILE A 183 -0.52 13.11 3.37
C ILE A 183 -0.18 11.63 3.42
N SER A 184 -0.65 10.95 4.46
CA SER A 184 -0.46 9.52 4.73
C SER A 184 -1.72 8.94 5.39
N GLY A 185 -1.70 7.66 5.71
CA GLY A 185 -2.81 6.94 6.31
C GLY A 185 -3.53 6.01 5.32
N ILE A 186 -4.39 5.16 5.84
CA ILE A 186 -5.04 4.10 5.03
C ILE A 186 -5.78 4.64 3.81
N PRO A 187 -6.61 5.71 3.89
CA PRO A 187 -7.30 6.23 2.72
C PRO A 187 -6.34 6.77 1.66
N VAL A 188 -5.20 7.34 2.07
CA VAL A 188 -4.17 7.81 1.14
C VAL A 188 -3.49 6.63 0.45
N PHE A 189 -3.19 5.56 1.16
CA PHE A 189 -2.61 4.36 0.58
C PHE A 189 -3.51 3.75 -0.49
N GLN A 190 -4.82 3.75 -0.28
CA GLN A 190 -5.78 3.21 -1.25
C GLN A 190 -5.86 4.03 -2.53
N ILE A 191 -5.83 5.36 -2.44
CA ILE A 191 -5.86 6.24 -3.62
C ILE A 191 -4.50 6.38 -4.31
N SER A 192 -3.39 6.06 -3.63
CA SER A 192 -2.02 6.33 -4.09
C SER A 192 -1.72 5.70 -5.45
N ARG A 193 -2.19 4.47 -5.72
CA ARG A 193 -1.97 3.79 -6.99
C ARG A 193 -2.50 4.57 -8.21
N TYR A 194 -3.62 5.24 -8.05
CA TYR A 194 -4.20 6.06 -9.12
C TYR A 194 -3.40 7.34 -9.29
N ALA A 195 -3.01 7.96 -8.17
CA ALA A 195 -2.18 9.16 -8.18
C ALA A 195 -0.82 8.92 -8.85
N THR A 196 -0.11 7.85 -8.46
CA THR A 196 1.24 7.54 -8.98
C THR A 196 1.21 7.18 -10.48
N ARG A 197 0.21 6.41 -10.93
CA ARG A 197 0.02 6.12 -12.37
C ARG A 197 -0.24 7.40 -13.17
N ALA A 198 -1.09 8.28 -12.67
CA ALA A 198 -1.41 9.55 -13.33
C ALA A 198 -0.20 10.49 -13.36
N LEU A 199 0.54 10.60 -12.25
CA LEU A 199 1.75 11.43 -12.17
C LEU A 199 2.84 10.93 -13.12
N LYS A 200 3.03 9.62 -13.26
CA LYS A 200 3.94 9.03 -14.25
C LYS A 200 3.55 9.42 -15.69
N GLN A 201 2.25 9.52 -15.95
CA GLN A 201 1.70 10.00 -17.23
C GLN A 201 1.67 11.54 -17.34
N LYS A 202 2.31 12.26 -16.41
CA LYS A 202 2.35 13.74 -16.36
C LYS A 202 0.97 14.40 -16.31
N LYS A 203 -0.04 13.70 -15.82
CA LYS A 203 -1.39 14.25 -15.60
C LYS A 203 -1.43 15.13 -14.37
N GLN A 204 -2.36 16.08 -14.35
CA GLN A 204 -2.64 16.88 -13.17
C GLN A 204 -3.37 16.04 -12.13
N VAL A 205 -2.84 16.02 -10.90
CA VAL A 205 -3.40 15.24 -9.79
C VAL A 205 -3.56 16.14 -8.58
N TYR A 206 -4.75 16.13 -7.96
CA TYR A 206 -4.96 16.74 -6.67
C TYR A 206 -5.91 15.92 -5.80
N ALA A 207 -5.79 16.08 -4.49
CA ALA A 207 -6.66 15.45 -3.51
C ALA A 207 -7.49 16.53 -2.80
N GLN A 208 -8.78 16.31 -2.70
CA GLN A 208 -9.69 17.10 -1.90
C GLN A 208 -9.96 16.35 -0.59
N ILE A 209 -9.73 17.00 0.54
CA ILE A 209 -9.90 16.42 1.86
C ILE A 209 -11.09 17.07 2.54
N ASP A 210 -12.04 16.26 2.94
CA ASP A 210 -13.20 16.66 3.73
C ASP A 210 -12.96 16.23 5.19
N PHE A 211 -12.79 17.21 6.07
CA PHE A 211 -12.54 17.00 7.50
C PHE A 211 -13.83 16.81 8.33
N MET A 212 -14.99 16.91 7.71
CA MET A 212 -16.30 16.72 8.35
C MET A 212 -17.21 15.79 7.53
N PRO A 213 -16.74 14.54 7.21
CA PRO A 213 -17.39 13.67 6.23
C PRO A 213 -18.79 13.18 6.64
N ASP A 214 -19.17 13.38 7.91
CA ASP A 214 -20.50 13.02 8.44
C ASP A 214 -21.50 14.15 8.35
N ARG A 215 -21.11 15.32 7.80
CA ARG A 215 -21.96 16.49 7.66
C ARG A 215 -22.07 16.89 6.19
N SER A 216 -23.26 17.35 5.82
CA SER A 216 -23.47 17.97 4.51
C SER A 216 -22.82 19.34 4.44
N PHE A 217 -22.58 19.81 3.23
CA PHE A 217 -22.07 21.18 3.00
C PHE A 217 -22.96 22.24 3.67
N GLY A 218 -24.30 22.08 3.62
CA GLY A 218 -25.27 22.98 4.25
C GLY A 218 -25.06 23.05 5.76
N GLU A 219 -25.00 21.90 6.43
CA GLU A 219 -24.79 21.81 7.88
C GLU A 219 -23.45 22.42 8.32
N VAL A 220 -22.36 22.19 7.55
CA VAL A 220 -21.05 22.81 7.84
C VAL A 220 -21.12 24.31 7.64
N ASN A 221 -21.73 24.79 6.56
CA ASN A 221 -21.88 26.21 6.28
C ASN A 221 -22.69 26.94 7.39
N ASP A 222 -23.80 26.33 7.83
CA ASP A 222 -24.63 26.91 8.89
C ASP A 222 -23.89 26.88 10.25
N LEU A 223 -23.15 25.82 10.55
CA LEU A 223 -22.29 25.74 11.72
C LEU A 223 -21.22 26.85 11.73
N LEU A 224 -20.56 27.06 10.59
CA LEU A 224 -19.54 28.12 10.46
C LEU A 224 -20.16 29.50 10.55
N LYS A 225 -21.29 29.78 9.88
CA LYS A 225 -22.02 31.03 10.01
C LYS A 225 -22.39 31.30 11.46
N LEU A 226 -22.96 30.31 12.16
CA LEU A 226 -23.30 30.45 13.57
C LEU A 226 -22.08 30.87 14.40
N ARG A 227 -20.93 30.22 14.20
CA ARG A 227 -19.72 30.49 14.97
C ARG A 227 -19.05 31.83 14.65
N PHE A 228 -19.06 32.21 13.37
CA PHE A 228 -18.44 33.48 12.93
C PHE A 228 -19.37 34.68 13.14
N CYS A 229 -20.69 34.52 12.99
CA CYS A 229 -21.65 35.61 13.13
C CYS A 229 -22.13 35.83 14.58
N MET A 230 -22.21 34.78 15.42
CA MET A 230 -22.55 34.90 16.84
C MET A 230 -21.35 35.32 17.70
N ASN A 231 -20.51 36.19 17.19
CA ASN A 231 -19.30 36.64 17.87
C ASN A 231 -19.59 37.67 18.96
N ALA A 232 -20.54 37.35 19.86
CA ALA A 232 -20.98 38.24 20.97
C ALA A 232 -19.85 38.61 21.96
N HIS A 233 -18.64 38.05 21.81
CA HIS A 233 -17.52 38.21 22.73
C HIS A 233 -16.22 38.66 22.06
N GLY A 234 -16.26 39.19 20.83
CA GLY A 234 -15.07 39.71 20.14
C GLY A 234 -14.01 38.69 19.79
N LYS A 235 -14.43 37.41 19.58
CA LYS A 235 -13.51 36.34 19.15
C LYS A 235 -13.02 36.59 17.72
N ASP A 236 -11.75 36.38 17.46
CA ASP A 236 -11.22 36.33 16.10
C ASP A 236 -11.62 35.01 15.36
N ALA A 237 -11.35 34.95 14.06
CA ALA A 237 -11.69 33.81 13.24
C ALA A 237 -11.03 32.50 13.77
N SER A 238 -9.79 32.58 14.22
CA SER A 238 -9.06 31.46 14.79
C SER A 238 -9.70 30.92 16.06
N GLN A 239 -10.12 31.84 16.94
CA GLN A 239 -10.85 31.50 18.16
C GLN A 239 -12.23 30.87 17.88
N ALA A 240 -12.90 31.32 16.81
CA ALA A 240 -14.16 30.73 16.37
C ALA A 240 -14.01 29.27 15.91
N MET A 241 -12.84 28.88 15.45
CA MET A 241 -12.54 27.48 15.03
C MET A 241 -12.18 26.55 16.20
N ILE A 242 -11.91 27.04 17.40
CA ILE A 242 -11.56 26.25 18.58
C ILE A 242 -12.68 25.25 18.89
N GLY A 243 -12.32 23.96 18.97
CA GLY A 243 -13.24 22.85 19.21
C GLY A 243 -13.95 22.29 17.96
N LEU A 244 -13.72 22.88 16.76
CA LEU A 244 -14.14 22.30 15.49
C LEU A 244 -13.09 21.38 14.89
N CYS A 245 -11.83 21.81 14.92
CA CYS A 245 -10.70 21.05 14.41
C CYS A 245 -9.42 21.35 15.21
N ASN A 246 -8.35 20.65 14.85
CA ASN A 246 -7.04 20.94 15.45
C ASN A 246 -6.63 22.39 15.20
N LYS A 247 -6.04 23.05 16.21
CA LYS A 247 -5.65 24.46 16.15
C LYS A 247 -4.75 24.78 14.96
N LYS A 248 -3.72 23.96 14.71
CA LYS A 248 -2.82 24.16 13.55
C LYS A 248 -3.55 24.02 12.22
N LEU A 249 -4.54 23.12 12.16
CA LEU A 249 -5.37 22.95 10.96
C LEU A 249 -6.25 24.18 10.75
N ALA A 250 -6.84 24.74 11.81
CA ALA A 250 -7.62 25.97 11.74
C ALA A 250 -6.78 27.15 11.18
N GLU A 251 -5.54 27.29 11.62
CA GLU A 251 -4.61 28.34 11.15
C GLU A 251 -4.27 28.24 9.65
N VAL A 252 -4.37 27.05 9.06
CA VAL A 252 -4.12 26.83 7.62
C VAL A 252 -5.39 26.99 6.79
N LEU A 253 -6.57 26.69 7.37
CA LEU A 253 -7.86 26.80 6.68
C LEU A 253 -8.40 28.24 6.62
N LEU A 254 -7.92 29.13 7.46
CA LEU A 254 -8.24 30.57 7.51
C LEU A 254 -7.27 31.42 6.69
#